data_7b0827883ec55a7507df33e139642159
#
_entry.id   7b0827883ec55a7507df33e139642159
#
_cell.length_a   1.000
_cell.length_b   1.000
_cell.length_c   1.000
_cell.angle_alpha   90.00
_cell.angle_beta   90.00
_cell.angle_gamma   90.00
#
_symmetry.space_group_name_H-M   'P 1'
#
loop_
_entity.id
_entity.type
_entity.pdbx_description
1 polymer ?
#
loop_
_entity_poly.entity_id
_entity_poly.type
_entity_poly.pdbx_seq_one_letter_code
_entity_poly.pdbx_strand_id
1 'polypeptide(L)'
;MSERAIVCADLNRAIDDLRRDGFRVDLIYPADDPKTAVLSRAEEVVRVATADAPPLPAGLPEFAPAFVLTRAGDAPGQGRAGMLYRDLIPTRLGGRYIASHISIPDGGPVADWVHYHRVALQLIFVRRGWVRVVYQDQGEPFVMNQGDLVLQPPGIRHRVLESSPGLEVVEISAPALHATFADHELALPNGEKRGLTYDGQRFLRHVAADRAWTPFLGGEAQETGIGGATDGVAQVRIIRPAGPEIAFAPHDGELVFGFMLSGSAARKPATVSPIAASSL
;
A
#
# COMPACT_ATOMS: atom_id res chain seq x y z
N MET A 1 19.92 18.33 20.00
CA MET A 1 18.58 18.66 19.44
C MET A 1 17.56 18.47 20.56
N SER A 2 16.78 19.49 20.89
CA SER A 2 15.67 19.35 21.88
C SER A 2 14.40 19.01 21.10
N GLU A 3 13.80 17.86 21.38
CA GLU A 3 12.48 17.49 20.83
C GLU A 3 11.39 18.05 21.76
N ARG A 4 10.45 18.81 21.18
CA ARG A 4 9.26 19.30 21.86
C ARG A 4 8.05 18.46 21.45
N ALA A 5 7.31 17.91 22.43
CA ALA A 5 6.09 17.16 22.20
C ALA A 5 4.86 18.04 22.43
N ILE A 6 3.90 17.97 21.52
CA ILE A 6 2.62 18.69 21.57
C ILE A 6 1.49 17.70 21.37
N VAL A 7 0.49 17.71 22.25
CA VAL A 7 -0.77 17.01 22.02
C VAL A 7 -1.76 17.99 21.42
N CYS A 8 -2.40 17.60 20.32
CA CYS A 8 -3.37 18.43 19.59
C CYS A 8 -4.70 17.70 19.41
N ALA A 9 -5.77 18.46 19.20
CA ALA A 9 -7.08 17.92 18.85
C ALA A 9 -7.24 17.68 17.33
N ASP A 10 -6.52 18.45 16.51
CA ASP A 10 -6.54 18.38 15.04
C ASP A 10 -5.09 18.40 14.55
N LEU A 11 -4.65 17.25 14.02
CA LEU A 11 -3.28 17.08 13.55
C LEU A 11 -3.01 17.92 12.31
N ASN A 12 -3.95 17.97 11.35
CA ASN A 12 -3.76 18.69 10.09
C ASN A 12 -3.60 20.20 10.36
N ARG A 13 -4.44 20.75 11.22
CA ARG A 13 -4.33 22.15 11.64
C ARG A 13 -3.00 22.43 12.32
N ALA A 14 -2.56 21.55 13.22
CA ALA A 14 -1.28 21.73 13.92
C ALA A 14 -0.08 21.65 12.95
N ILE A 15 -0.13 20.76 11.95
CA ILE A 15 0.87 20.68 10.87
C ILE A 15 0.88 22.01 10.07
N ASP A 16 -0.29 22.50 9.67
CA ASP A 16 -0.39 23.73 8.87
C ASP A 16 0.10 24.96 9.65
N ASP A 17 -0.17 25.04 10.94
CA ASP A 17 0.33 26.10 11.82
C ASP A 17 1.86 26.07 11.86
N LEU A 18 2.46 24.92 12.13
CA LEU A 18 3.92 24.76 12.15
C LEU A 18 4.56 25.02 10.79
N ARG A 19 3.91 24.62 9.68
CA ARG A 19 4.42 24.92 8.33
C ARG A 19 4.44 26.42 8.04
N ARG A 20 3.44 27.17 8.51
CA ARG A 20 3.45 28.65 8.43
C ARG A 20 4.59 29.27 9.24
N ASP A 21 5.01 28.62 10.33
CA ASP A 21 6.18 29.02 11.11
C ASP A 21 7.52 28.53 10.52
N GLY A 22 7.50 27.93 9.33
CA GLY A 22 8.70 27.49 8.61
C GLY A 22 9.19 26.09 8.94
N PHE A 23 8.41 25.30 9.65
CA PHE A 23 8.72 23.86 9.85
C PHE A 23 8.38 23.04 8.60
N ARG A 24 9.15 21.99 8.36
CA ARG A 24 8.90 21.00 7.31
C ARG A 24 8.50 19.66 7.95
N VAL A 25 7.62 18.91 7.29
CA VAL A 25 7.20 17.59 7.77
C VAL A 25 8.28 16.57 7.47
N ASP A 26 8.76 15.87 8.46
CA ASP A 26 9.78 14.80 8.32
C ASP A 26 9.15 13.41 8.41
N LEU A 27 8.05 13.27 9.14
CA LEU A 27 7.35 12.00 9.32
C LEU A 27 5.86 12.24 9.60
N ILE A 28 5.03 11.34 9.07
CA ILE A 28 3.63 11.18 9.51
C ILE A 28 3.36 9.70 9.85
N TYR A 29 2.45 9.46 10.80
CA TYR A 29 2.12 8.12 11.27
C TYR A 29 0.72 8.04 11.89
N PRO A 30 -0.07 6.99 11.63
CA PRO A 30 0.08 6.02 10.54
C PRO A 30 -0.01 6.66 9.15
N ALA A 31 0.38 5.92 8.09
CA ALA A 31 0.41 6.45 6.73
C ALA A 31 -1.00 6.72 6.16
N ASP A 32 -1.98 5.89 6.52
CA ASP A 32 -3.38 5.94 6.05
C ASP A 32 -4.25 6.96 6.80
N ASP A 33 -4.12 7.02 8.14
CA ASP A 33 -4.86 7.95 9.01
C ASP A 33 -3.89 8.58 10.03
N PRO A 34 -3.15 9.62 9.62
CA PRO A 34 -2.12 10.22 10.46
C PRO A 34 -2.65 10.74 11.80
N LYS A 35 -2.04 10.29 12.90
CA LYS A 35 -2.28 10.70 14.27
C LYS A 35 -1.05 11.34 14.93
N THR A 36 0.11 11.19 14.29
CA THR A 36 1.38 11.77 14.72
C THR A 36 2.10 12.38 13.52
N ALA A 37 2.71 13.52 13.72
CA ALA A 37 3.68 14.10 12.80
C ALA A 37 4.94 14.54 13.54
N VAL A 38 6.08 14.43 12.89
CA VAL A 38 7.35 15.02 13.32
C VAL A 38 7.73 16.07 12.30
N LEU A 39 8.02 17.26 12.78
CA LEU A 39 8.41 18.39 11.93
C LEU A 39 9.72 18.97 12.45
N SER A 40 10.54 19.50 11.54
CA SER A 40 11.80 20.15 11.88
C SER A 40 11.94 21.52 11.24
N ARG A 41 12.71 22.38 11.91
CA ARG A 41 13.19 23.66 11.42
C ARG A 41 14.56 23.95 12.01
N ALA A 42 15.59 24.01 11.18
CA ALA A 42 16.97 24.05 11.64
C ALA A 42 17.30 22.93 12.63
N GLU A 43 17.63 23.27 13.89
CA GLU A 43 17.91 22.30 14.94
C GLU A 43 16.70 21.98 15.85
N GLU A 44 15.58 22.61 15.60
CA GLU A 44 14.34 22.37 16.36
C GLU A 44 13.58 21.18 15.78
N VAL A 45 13.13 20.28 16.64
CA VAL A 45 12.26 19.16 16.29
C VAL A 45 11.00 19.22 17.13
N VAL A 46 9.84 19.16 16.48
CA VAL A 46 8.53 19.14 17.11
C VAL A 46 7.79 17.87 16.74
N ARG A 47 7.37 17.12 17.72
CA ARG A 47 6.43 16.01 17.57
C ARG A 47 5.04 16.49 17.94
N VAL A 48 4.10 16.37 17.02
CA VAL A 48 2.69 16.65 17.26
C VAL A 48 1.92 15.35 17.17
N ALA A 49 1.03 15.10 18.13
CA ALA A 49 0.22 13.89 18.12
C ALA A 49 -1.19 14.17 18.69
N THR A 50 -2.18 13.42 18.21
CA THR A 50 -3.49 13.37 18.84
C THR A 50 -3.45 12.52 20.11
N ALA A 51 -4.41 12.68 20.99
CA ALA A 51 -4.44 11.95 22.27
C ALA A 51 -4.61 10.42 22.08
N ASP A 52 -5.17 10.00 20.97
CA ASP A 52 -5.41 8.60 20.57
C ASP A 52 -4.33 8.05 19.63
N ALA A 53 -3.20 8.75 19.45
CA ALA A 53 -2.14 8.33 18.55
C ALA A 53 -1.55 6.98 18.98
N PRO A 54 -1.52 5.97 18.09
CA PRO A 54 -0.93 4.69 18.41
C PRO A 54 0.61 4.79 18.48
N PRO A 55 1.27 3.94 19.28
CA PRO A 55 2.72 3.84 19.26
C PRO A 55 3.22 3.27 17.93
N LEU A 56 4.42 3.68 17.52
CA LEU A 56 5.09 3.05 16.38
C LEU A 56 5.37 1.57 16.70
N PRO A 57 5.01 0.63 15.81
CA PRO A 57 5.27 -0.78 16.04
C PRO A 57 6.78 -1.05 16.07
N ALA A 58 7.23 -1.87 17.01
CA ALA A 58 8.63 -2.25 17.15
C ALA A 58 9.08 -3.28 16.07
N GLY A 59 8.13 -3.87 15.35
CA GLY A 59 8.36 -4.87 14.30
C GLY A 59 7.04 -5.27 13.65
N LEU A 60 7.05 -6.40 12.94
CA LEU A 60 5.82 -6.96 12.38
C LEU A 60 4.93 -7.49 13.51
N PRO A 61 3.66 -7.02 13.64
CA PRO A 61 2.71 -7.54 14.63
C PRO A 61 2.44 -9.03 14.44
N GLU A 62 1.98 -9.68 15.50
CA GLU A 62 1.56 -11.09 15.43
C GLU A 62 0.37 -11.26 14.48
N PHE A 63 0.43 -12.25 13.62
CA PHE A 63 -0.62 -12.54 12.68
C PHE A 63 -1.83 -13.17 13.38
N ALA A 64 -2.99 -12.54 13.27
CA ALA A 64 -4.26 -13.05 13.79
C ALA A 64 -5.17 -13.43 12.60
N PRO A 65 -5.28 -14.72 12.24
CA PRO A 65 -6.03 -15.15 11.08
C PRO A 65 -7.52 -14.89 11.24
N ALA A 66 -8.14 -14.34 10.20
CA ALA A 66 -9.58 -14.10 10.12
C ALA A 66 -10.04 -14.14 8.67
N PHE A 67 -11.29 -14.56 8.45
CA PHE A 67 -11.96 -14.33 7.18
C PHE A 67 -12.63 -12.98 7.18
N VAL A 68 -12.29 -12.15 6.21
CA VAL A 68 -12.85 -10.80 6.05
C VAL A 68 -13.51 -10.69 4.67
N LEU A 69 -14.70 -10.13 4.60
CA LEU A 69 -15.37 -9.79 3.36
C LEU A 69 -15.84 -8.34 3.41
N THR A 70 -15.24 -7.48 2.59
CA THR A 70 -15.62 -6.08 2.43
C THR A 70 -16.31 -5.89 1.09
N ARG A 71 -17.41 -5.15 1.07
CA ARG A 71 -18.23 -4.94 -0.13
C ARG A 71 -17.96 -3.57 -0.76
N ALA A 72 -18.24 -3.47 -2.07
CA ALA A 72 -18.06 -2.22 -2.82
C ALA A 72 -18.90 -1.04 -2.29
N GLY A 73 -20.04 -1.31 -1.65
CA GLY A 73 -20.91 -0.28 -1.07
C GLY A 73 -20.49 0.23 0.32
N ASP A 74 -19.44 -0.33 0.92
CA ASP A 74 -18.96 0.15 2.20
C ASP A 74 -18.35 1.55 2.02
N ALA A 75 -18.76 2.49 2.88
CA ALA A 75 -18.38 3.88 2.74
C ALA A 75 -16.87 4.08 2.92
N PRO A 76 -16.21 4.88 2.07
CA PRO A 76 -14.82 5.25 2.29
C PRO A 76 -14.68 6.24 3.45
N GLY A 77 -13.57 6.16 4.17
CA GLY A 77 -13.12 7.20 5.08
C GLY A 77 -12.37 8.32 4.35
N GLN A 78 -12.05 9.39 5.07
CA GLN A 78 -11.15 10.42 4.58
C GLN A 78 -9.70 10.04 4.90
N GLY A 79 -8.76 10.46 4.04
CA GLY A 79 -7.34 10.31 4.24
C GLY A 79 -6.59 11.62 3.96
N ARG A 80 -5.28 11.54 3.74
CA ARG A 80 -4.43 12.69 3.46
C ARG A 80 -4.61 13.21 2.02
N ALA A 81 -4.30 14.48 1.79
CA ALA A 81 -4.21 15.11 0.46
C ALA A 81 -5.48 14.95 -0.42
N GLY A 82 -6.67 14.96 0.17
CA GLY A 82 -7.94 14.82 -0.55
C GLY A 82 -8.25 13.40 -1.04
N MET A 83 -7.44 12.40 -0.66
CA MET A 83 -7.70 11.00 -0.97
C MET A 83 -8.78 10.42 -0.08
N LEU A 84 -9.58 9.51 -0.62
CA LEU A 84 -10.59 8.74 0.10
C LEU A 84 -10.09 7.30 0.27
N TYR A 85 -10.02 6.83 1.50
CA TYR A 85 -9.55 5.50 1.84
C TYR A 85 -10.70 4.61 2.29
N ARG A 86 -10.74 3.38 1.78
CA ARG A 86 -11.62 2.33 2.28
C ARG A 86 -10.76 1.14 2.68
N ASP A 87 -10.77 0.79 3.96
CA ASP A 87 -10.05 -0.37 4.48
C ASP A 87 -10.75 -1.65 3.99
N LEU A 88 -10.03 -2.49 3.27
CA LEU A 88 -10.52 -3.76 2.72
C LEU A 88 -10.32 -4.93 3.69
N ILE A 89 -9.49 -4.75 4.73
CA ILE A 89 -9.22 -5.72 5.79
C ILE A 89 -9.39 -5.04 7.17
N PRO A 90 -10.61 -4.69 7.60
CA PRO A 90 -10.83 -3.92 8.85
C PRO A 90 -10.24 -4.55 10.10
N THR A 91 -10.08 -5.88 10.15
CA THR A 91 -9.41 -6.57 11.25
C THR A 91 -7.90 -6.37 11.25
N ARG A 92 -7.35 -5.94 10.11
CA ARG A 92 -5.91 -5.81 9.83
C ARG A 92 -5.11 -7.05 10.21
N LEU A 93 -5.81 -8.17 10.46
CA LEU A 93 -5.26 -9.48 10.84
C LEU A 93 -4.25 -9.37 12.00
N GLY A 94 -4.65 -8.67 13.07
CA GLY A 94 -3.80 -8.39 14.23
C GLY A 94 -2.85 -7.20 14.04
N GLY A 95 -3.05 -6.39 12.99
CA GLY A 95 -2.14 -5.31 12.60
C GLY A 95 -1.07 -5.73 11.60
N ARG A 96 -1.12 -7.00 11.15
CA ARG A 96 -0.13 -7.57 10.22
C ARG A 96 -0.23 -6.99 8.83
N TYR A 97 -1.46 -6.76 8.31
CA TYR A 97 -1.71 -6.29 6.95
C TYR A 97 -2.75 -5.16 6.92
N ILE A 98 -2.58 -4.24 6.00
CA ILE A 98 -3.62 -3.35 5.54
C ILE A 98 -3.80 -3.55 4.03
N ALA A 99 -5.04 -3.54 3.58
CA ALA A 99 -5.36 -3.38 2.18
C ALA A 99 -6.35 -2.23 2.05
N SER A 100 -6.01 -1.24 1.24
CA SER A 100 -6.81 -0.02 1.06
C SER A 100 -7.26 0.12 -0.39
N HIS A 101 -8.53 0.43 -0.59
CA HIS A 101 -9.01 1.01 -1.84
C HIS A 101 -8.95 2.52 -1.69
N ILE A 102 -8.08 3.14 -2.47
CA ILE A 102 -7.82 4.59 -2.42
C ILE A 102 -8.39 5.21 -3.68
N SER A 103 -9.11 6.32 -3.56
CA SER A 103 -9.60 7.08 -4.71
C SER A 103 -9.23 8.56 -4.60
N ILE A 104 -8.93 9.17 -5.76
CA ILE A 104 -8.66 10.59 -5.92
C ILE A 104 -9.72 11.14 -6.88
N PRO A 105 -10.78 11.80 -6.36
CA PRO A 105 -11.91 12.24 -7.19
C PRO A 105 -11.52 13.27 -8.25
N ASP A 106 -10.78 14.29 -7.87
CA ASP A 106 -10.54 15.47 -8.70
C ASP A 106 -9.41 15.29 -9.71
N GLY A 107 -8.38 14.49 -9.37
CA GLY A 107 -7.19 14.34 -10.19
C GLY A 107 -6.32 15.61 -10.28
N GLY A 108 -5.41 15.63 -11.27
CA GLY A 108 -4.46 16.72 -11.47
C GLY A 108 -3.15 16.56 -10.69
N PRO A 109 -2.36 17.63 -10.55
CA PRO A 109 -1.11 17.62 -9.79
C PRO A 109 -1.34 17.23 -8.32
N VAL A 110 -0.53 16.31 -7.81
CA VAL A 110 -0.61 15.86 -6.40
C VAL A 110 0.41 16.63 -5.59
N ALA A 111 -0.05 17.26 -4.49
CA ALA A 111 0.81 17.95 -3.53
C ALA A 111 1.54 16.94 -2.65
N ASP A 112 2.48 16.21 -3.24
CA ASP A 112 3.28 15.18 -2.60
C ASP A 112 4.77 15.57 -2.56
N TRP A 113 5.54 14.95 -1.69
CA TRP A 113 6.99 15.13 -1.57
C TRP A 113 7.70 13.80 -1.75
N VAL A 114 9.02 13.81 -1.94
CA VAL A 114 9.82 12.59 -1.96
C VAL A 114 9.75 11.93 -0.59
N HIS A 115 9.28 10.68 -0.56
CA HIS A 115 9.06 9.95 0.69
C HIS A 115 9.31 8.45 0.53
N TYR A 116 9.34 7.77 1.66
CA TYR A 116 9.44 6.31 1.73
C TYR A 116 8.69 5.77 2.95
N HIS A 117 8.41 4.48 2.91
CA HIS A 117 7.74 3.76 3.99
C HIS A 117 8.65 2.71 4.62
N ARG A 118 8.51 2.52 5.93
CA ARG A 118 9.10 1.37 6.64
C ARG A 118 8.10 0.22 6.64
N VAL A 119 8.11 -0.54 5.58
CA VAL A 119 7.23 -1.69 5.35
C VAL A 119 8.07 -2.93 5.06
N ALA A 120 7.51 -4.11 5.29
CA ALA A 120 8.09 -5.37 4.84
C ALA A 120 7.60 -5.76 3.45
N LEU A 121 6.42 -5.23 3.04
CA LEU A 121 5.83 -5.42 1.72
C LEU A 121 4.93 -4.24 1.41
N GLN A 122 4.97 -3.73 0.18
CA GLN A 122 3.99 -2.76 -0.31
C GLN A 122 3.76 -2.93 -1.81
N LEU A 123 2.48 -3.06 -2.18
CA LEU A 123 2.02 -3.25 -3.55
C LEU A 123 0.96 -2.21 -3.88
N ILE A 124 1.03 -1.61 -5.06
CA ILE A 124 0.01 -0.67 -5.56
C ILE A 124 -0.45 -1.13 -6.93
N PHE A 125 -1.74 -1.38 -7.06
CA PHE A 125 -2.42 -1.77 -8.29
C PHE A 125 -3.37 -0.66 -8.74
N VAL A 126 -3.30 -0.22 -9.99
CA VAL A 126 -4.21 0.77 -10.55
C VAL A 126 -5.49 0.07 -11.01
N ARG A 127 -6.58 0.28 -10.27
CA ARG A 127 -7.90 -0.27 -10.60
C ARG A 127 -8.60 0.50 -11.72
N ARG A 128 -8.47 1.84 -11.71
CA ARG A 128 -9.13 2.74 -12.66
C ARG A 128 -8.34 4.03 -12.84
N GLY A 129 -8.34 4.56 -14.05
CA GLY A 129 -7.63 5.79 -14.36
C GLY A 129 -6.12 5.56 -14.55
N TRP A 130 -5.35 6.61 -14.30
CA TRP A 130 -3.89 6.58 -14.39
C TRP A 130 -3.25 7.47 -13.33
N VAL A 131 -1.99 7.17 -12.99
CA VAL A 131 -1.17 7.96 -12.08
C VAL A 131 0.25 8.09 -12.62
N ARG A 132 0.84 9.28 -12.56
CA ARG A 132 2.23 9.54 -12.89
C ARG A 132 3.07 9.58 -11.64
N VAL A 133 4.10 8.76 -11.61
CA VAL A 133 4.96 8.52 -10.45
C VAL A 133 6.43 8.58 -10.84
N VAL A 134 7.28 8.78 -9.85
CA VAL A 134 8.74 8.70 -9.99
C VAL A 134 9.31 7.94 -8.80
N TYR A 135 10.29 7.07 -9.07
CA TYR A 135 10.95 6.23 -8.08
C TYR A 135 12.45 6.42 -8.10
N GLN A 136 13.05 6.31 -6.93
CA GLN A 136 14.50 6.35 -6.75
C GLN A 136 15.17 5.28 -7.62
N ASP A 137 16.22 5.69 -8.37
CA ASP A 137 17.06 4.84 -9.22
C ASP A 137 16.31 4.09 -10.34
N GLN A 138 15.07 4.53 -10.68
CA GLN A 138 14.24 3.89 -11.73
C GLN A 138 14.09 4.75 -12.99
N GLY A 139 14.94 5.76 -13.18
CA GLY A 139 14.92 6.65 -14.34
C GLY A 139 13.82 7.71 -14.29
N GLU A 140 13.32 8.08 -15.48
CA GLU A 140 12.34 9.14 -15.63
C GLU A 140 10.96 8.79 -15.06
N PRO A 141 10.15 9.80 -14.70
CA PRO A 141 8.77 9.59 -14.30
C PRO A 141 7.98 8.79 -15.34
N PHE A 142 7.14 7.89 -14.88
CA PHE A 142 6.30 7.09 -15.77
C PHE A 142 4.84 7.09 -15.34
N VAL A 143 3.96 6.74 -16.28
CA VAL A 143 2.53 6.59 -16.03
C VAL A 143 2.21 5.12 -15.77
N MET A 144 1.45 4.88 -14.72
CA MET A 144 0.77 3.61 -14.48
C MET A 144 -0.68 3.76 -14.91
N ASN A 145 -1.12 2.89 -15.80
CA ASN A 145 -2.50 2.83 -16.29
C ASN A 145 -3.31 1.76 -15.58
N GLN A 146 -4.61 1.74 -15.81
CA GLN A 146 -5.48 0.69 -15.30
C GLN A 146 -4.93 -0.71 -15.64
N GLY A 147 -4.81 -1.56 -14.63
CA GLY A 147 -4.24 -2.90 -14.71
C GLY A 147 -2.75 -2.97 -14.36
N ASP A 148 -2.04 -1.84 -14.35
CA ASP A 148 -0.63 -1.81 -13.96
C ASP A 148 -0.47 -1.96 -12.45
N LEU A 149 0.68 -2.50 -12.04
CA LEU A 149 1.04 -2.70 -10.65
C LEU A 149 2.51 -2.37 -10.43
N VAL A 150 2.83 -1.85 -9.26
CA VAL A 150 4.20 -1.76 -8.77
C VAL A 150 4.38 -2.47 -7.44
N LEU A 151 5.53 -3.11 -7.28
CA LEU A 151 6.11 -3.43 -5.98
C LEU A 151 6.97 -2.24 -5.56
N GLN A 152 6.63 -1.65 -4.44
CA GLN A 152 7.45 -0.66 -3.75
C GLN A 152 8.27 -1.37 -2.65
N PRO A 153 9.53 -1.72 -2.91
CA PRO A 153 10.32 -2.40 -1.89
C PRO A 153 10.59 -1.50 -0.69
N PRO A 154 10.94 -2.08 0.48
CA PRO A 154 11.15 -1.36 1.72
C PRO A 154 12.09 -0.17 1.56
N GLY A 155 11.65 1.01 1.97
CA GLY A 155 12.49 2.21 1.98
C GLY A 155 12.78 2.85 0.62
N ILE A 156 12.27 2.36 -0.49
CA ILE A 156 12.44 3.02 -1.79
C ILE A 156 11.78 4.41 -1.78
N ARG A 157 12.53 5.44 -2.18
CA ARG A 157 12.00 6.80 -2.28
C ARG A 157 11.16 6.93 -3.53
N HIS A 158 10.04 7.61 -3.39
CA HIS A 158 9.12 7.84 -4.48
C HIS A 158 8.31 9.10 -4.27
N ARG A 159 7.60 9.49 -5.33
CA ARG A 159 6.68 10.63 -5.31
C ARG A 159 5.58 10.42 -6.33
N VAL A 160 4.35 10.75 -5.95
CA VAL A 160 3.21 10.87 -6.86
C VAL A 160 3.21 12.29 -7.44
N LEU A 161 3.17 12.42 -8.75
CA LEU A 161 3.26 13.69 -9.44
C LEU A 161 1.89 14.21 -9.89
N GLU A 162 1.07 13.31 -10.45
CA GLU A 162 -0.19 13.68 -11.08
C GLU A 162 -1.09 12.44 -11.20
N SER A 163 -2.40 12.64 -11.20
CA SER A 163 -3.37 11.57 -11.45
C SER A 163 -4.51 12.02 -12.34
N SER A 164 -5.18 11.04 -12.98
CA SER A 164 -6.44 11.29 -13.65
C SER A 164 -7.55 11.60 -12.65
N PRO A 165 -8.59 12.36 -13.01
CA PRO A 165 -9.82 12.42 -12.24
C PRO A 165 -10.42 11.03 -12.05
N GLY A 166 -10.88 10.73 -10.82
CA GLY A 166 -11.44 9.45 -10.48
C GLY A 166 -10.44 8.29 -10.51
N LEU A 167 -9.15 8.55 -10.27
CA LEU A 167 -8.16 7.50 -10.04
C LEU A 167 -8.60 6.60 -8.89
N GLU A 168 -8.48 5.29 -9.08
CA GLU A 168 -8.66 4.29 -8.03
C GLU A 168 -7.48 3.33 -8.02
N VAL A 169 -6.91 3.10 -6.84
CA VAL A 169 -5.84 2.13 -6.62
C VAL A 169 -6.21 1.17 -5.48
N VAL A 170 -5.65 -0.02 -5.53
CA VAL A 170 -5.63 -0.97 -4.41
C VAL A 170 -4.21 -1.06 -3.91
N GLU A 171 -4.01 -0.70 -2.65
CA GLU A 171 -2.73 -0.78 -1.96
C GLU A 171 -2.78 -1.89 -0.92
N ILE A 172 -1.71 -2.69 -0.82
CA ILE A 172 -1.52 -3.69 0.22
C ILE A 172 -0.18 -3.44 0.86
N SER A 173 -0.16 -3.31 2.19
CA SER A 173 1.07 -3.08 2.96
C SER A 173 1.15 -3.97 4.21
N ALA A 174 2.37 -4.29 4.62
CA ALA A 174 2.70 -4.94 5.88
C ALA A 174 3.90 -4.22 6.54
N PRO A 175 3.80 -3.84 7.83
CA PRO A 175 2.64 -3.93 8.72
C PRO A 175 1.53 -2.94 8.35
N ALA A 176 0.34 -3.13 8.92
CA ALA A 176 -0.79 -2.25 8.73
C ALA A 176 -0.49 -0.82 9.18
N LEU A 177 0.05 -0.66 10.37
CA LEU A 177 0.51 0.63 10.87
C LEU A 177 1.98 0.82 10.51
N HIS A 178 2.26 1.73 9.60
CA HIS A 178 3.61 2.10 9.21
C HIS A 178 3.72 3.62 9.03
N ALA A 179 4.95 4.12 9.11
CA ALA A 179 5.22 5.54 8.96
C ALA A 179 5.58 5.90 7.52
N THR A 180 5.25 7.12 7.13
CA THR A 180 5.76 7.79 5.94
C THR A 180 6.83 8.78 6.37
N PHE A 181 8.03 8.65 5.82
CA PHE A 181 9.17 9.52 6.07
C PHE A 181 9.41 10.40 4.85
N ALA A 182 9.54 11.70 5.04
CA ALA A 182 10.00 12.60 4.00
C ALA A 182 11.51 12.46 3.78
N ASP A 183 11.95 12.54 2.54
CA ASP A 183 13.36 12.70 2.18
C ASP A 183 13.53 14.05 1.47
N HIS A 184 14.03 15.02 2.22
CA HIS A 184 14.17 16.40 1.71
C HIS A 184 15.48 16.62 0.92
N GLU A 185 16.39 15.67 0.99
CA GLU A 185 17.72 15.78 0.38
C GLU A 185 17.75 15.13 -1.02
N LEU A 186 16.93 14.11 -1.24
CA LEU A 186 16.89 13.41 -2.52
C LEU A 186 15.96 14.11 -3.51
N ALA A 187 16.52 14.56 -4.63
CA ALA A 187 15.72 15.00 -5.77
C ALA A 187 15.40 13.80 -6.69
N LEU A 188 14.16 13.70 -7.15
CA LEU A 188 13.73 12.73 -8.15
C LEU A 188 13.26 13.44 -9.43
N PRO A 189 13.60 12.92 -10.64
CA PRO A 189 14.35 11.68 -10.90
C PRO A 189 15.85 11.81 -10.58
N ASN A 190 16.47 10.69 -10.19
CA ASN A 190 17.90 10.62 -9.84
C ASN A 190 18.70 9.63 -10.72
N GLY A 191 18.19 9.34 -11.92
CA GLY A 191 18.76 8.39 -12.87
C GLY A 191 18.27 6.96 -12.69
N GLU A 192 18.82 6.04 -13.49
CA GLU A 192 18.49 4.62 -13.48
C GLU A 192 19.69 3.81 -13.00
N LYS A 193 19.47 2.89 -12.04
CA LYS A 193 20.45 1.91 -11.60
C LYS A 193 19.80 0.54 -11.54
N ARG A 194 20.34 -0.39 -12.32
CA ARG A 194 19.79 -1.76 -12.43
C ARG A 194 20.32 -2.68 -11.34
N GLY A 195 19.52 -3.69 -11.00
CA GLY A 195 19.93 -4.76 -10.10
C GLY A 195 19.98 -4.40 -8.62
N LEU A 196 19.49 -3.22 -8.23
CA LEU A 196 19.39 -2.83 -6.84
C LEU A 196 18.35 -3.65 -6.08
N THR A 197 18.64 -3.95 -4.83
CA THR A 197 17.71 -4.52 -3.86
C THR A 197 17.55 -3.58 -2.68
N TYR A 198 16.35 -3.58 -2.11
CA TYR A 198 15.95 -2.83 -0.94
C TYR A 198 15.40 -3.85 0.06
N ASP A 199 16.17 -4.13 1.10
CA ASP A 199 15.85 -5.18 2.08
C ASP A 199 15.47 -6.53 1.42
N GLY A 200 16.30 -6.97 0.45
CA GLY A 200 16.11 -8.23 -0.26
C GLY A 200 15.09 -8.19 -1.42
N GLN A 201 14.32 -7.14 -1.58
CA GLN A 201 13.33 -7.00 -2.65
C GLN A 201 13.82 -6.09 -3.76
N ARG A 202 13.36 -6.31 -4.98
CA ARG A 202 13.64 -5.47 -6.14
C ARG A 202 12.41 -4.65 -6.50
N PHE A 203 12.59 -3.39 -6.91
CA PHE A 203 11.52 -2.65 -7.56
C PHE A 203 11.01 -3.43 -8.77
N LEU A 204 9.70 -3.50 -8.92
CA LEU A 204 9.06 -4.13 -10.07
C LEU A 204 7.89 -3.27 -10.56
N ARG A 205 7.87 -3.01 -11.86
CA ARG A 205 6.75 -2.45 -12.57
C ARG A 205 6.14 -3.52 -13.48
N HIS A 206 4.91 -3.90 -13.22
CA HIS A 206 4.09 -4.70 -14.12
C HIS A 206 3.27 -3.76 -15.01
N VAL A 207 3.46 -3.86 -16.32
CA VAL A 207 2.67 -3.16 -17.32
C VAL A 207 1.70 -4.15 -17.93
N ALA A 208 0.42 -4.00 -17.63
CA ALA A 208 -0.61 -5.00 -18.02
C ALA A 208 -0.70 -5.21 -19.54
N ALA A 209 -0.52 -4.14 -20.32
CA ALA A 209 -0.55 -4.18 -21.77
C ALA A 209 0.58 -5.03 -22.38
N ASP A 210 1.71 -5.17 -21.70
CA ASP A 210 2.89 -5.90 -22.15
C ASP A 210 2.91 -7.37 -21.73
N ARG A 211 1.87 -7.82 -20.99
CA ARG A 211 1.82 -9.17 -20.43
C ARG A 211 0.81 -10.06 -21.12
N ALA A 212 1.27 -11.24 -21.47
CA ALA A 212 0.41 -12.26 -22.04
C ALA A 212 -0.53 -12.85 -20.98
N TRP A 213 -1.72 -13.26 -21.41
CA TRP A 213 -2.60 -14.12 -20.65
C TRP A 213 -2.22 -15.57 -20.87
N THR A 214 -2.07 -16.33 -19.81
CA THR A 214 -1.67 -17.73 -19.83
C THR A 214 -2.71 -18.59 -19.11
N PRO A 215 -2.92 -19.86 -19.49
CA PRO A 215 -3.87 -20.75 -18.84
C PRO A 215 -3.61 -20.85 -17.32
N PHE A 216 -4.65 -20.69 -16.53
CA PHE A 216 -4.58 -20.76 -15.06
C PHE A 216 -5.94 -21.17 -14.46
N LEU A 217 -5.98 -22.26 -13.68
CA LEU A 217 -7.16 -22.76 -12.95
C LEU A 217 -8.46 -22.80 -13.79
N GLY A 218 -8.38 -23.29 -15.01
CA GLY A 218 -9.53 -23.34 -15.93
C GLY A 218 -9.91 -22.02 -16.59
N GLY A 219 -9.15 -20.95 -16.36
CA GLY A 219 -9.24 -19.65 -17.00
C GLY A 219 -7.88 -19.18 -17.46
N GLU A 220 -7.61 -17.89 -17.35
CA GLU A 220 -6.36 -17.26 -17.73
C GLU A 220 -5.85 -16.34 -16.61
N ALA A 221 -4.54 -16.19 -16.51
CA ALA A 221 -3.94 -15.21 -15.60
C ALA A 221 -2.80 -14.44 -16.29
N GLN A 222 -2.56 -13.23 -15.82
CA GLN A 222 -1.30 -12.52 -16.02
C GLN A 222 -0.43 -12.70 -14.78
N GLU A 223 0.79 -13.22 -14.97
CA GLU A 223 1.81 -13.26 -13.93
C GLU A 223 2.47 -11.89 -13.81
N THR A 224 2.47 -11.32 -12.61
CA THR A 224 3.01 -9.98 -12.40
C THR A 224 4.52 -9.95 -12.22
N GLY A 225 5.12 -11.08 -11.83
CA GLY A 225 6.55 -11.18 -11.54
C GLY A 225 6.93 -10.85 -10.08
N ILE A 226 5.93 -10.55 -9.23
CA ILE A 226 6.15 -10.19 -7.81
C ILE A 226 6.89 -11.30 -7.07
N GLY A 227 6.57 -12.59 -7.33
CA GLY A 227 7.25 -13.72 -6.68
C GLY A 227 8.76 -13.67 -6.83
N GLY A 228 9.25 -13.42 -8.04
CA GLY A 228 10.68 -13.28 -8.29
C GLY A 228 11.30 -11.98 -7.77
N ALA A 229 10.53 -10.91 -7.65
CA ALA A 229 11.02 -9.63 -7.12
C ALA A 229 11.11 -9.60 -5.59
N THR A 230 10.34 -10.46 -4.91
CA THR A 230 10.29 -10.57 -3.44
C THR A 230 10.95 -11.84 -2.90
N ASP A 231 11.63 -12.60 -3.75
CA ASP A 231 12.19 -13.91 -3.39
C ASP A 231 11.16 -14.86 -2.73
N GLY A 232 9.94 -14.87 -3.30
CA GLY A 232 8.85 -15.73 -2.84
C GLY A 232 8.01 -15.22 -1.67
N VAL A 233 8.32 -14.04 -1.10
CA VAL A 233 7.53 -13.49 0.02
C VAL A 233 6.08 -13.22 -0.37
N ALA A 234 5.83 -12.77 -1.60
CA ALA A 234 4.48 -12.51 -2.10
C ALA A 234 4.34 -12.97 -3.54
N GLN A 235 3.11 -13.31 -3.95
CA GLN A 235 2.76 -13.57 -5.34
C GLN A 235 1.45 -12.87 -5.70
N VAL A 236 1.38 -12.28 -6.89
CA VAL A 236 0.19 -11.57 -7.37
C VAL A 236 -0.12 -12.02 -8.78
N ARG A 237 -1.40 -12.26 -9.05
CA ARG A 237 -1.94 -12.59 -10.36
C ARG A 237 -3.18 -11.76 -10.65
N ILE A 238 -3.36 -11.38 -11.89
CA ILE A 238 -4.62 -10.85 -12.41
C ILE A 238 -5.30 -12.01 -13.13
N ILE A 239 -6.53 -12.37 -12.71
CA ILE A 239 -7.17 -13.61 -13.16
C ILE A 239 -8.45 -13.28 -13.93
N ARG A 240 -8.65 -13.95 -15.06
CA ARG A 240 -9.91 -14.05 -15.81
C ARG A 240 -10.45 -15.46 -15.66
N PRO A 241 -11.48 -15.68 -14.85
CA PRO A 241 -12.07 -17.00 -14.72
C PRO A 241 -12.81 -17.40 -16.02
N ALA A 242 -12.72 -18.66 -16.42
CA ALA A 242 -13.50 -19.19 -17.54
C ALA A 242 -14.92 -19.60 -17.14
N GLY A 243 -15.18 -19.71 -15.85
CA GLY A 243 -16.46 -20.16 -15.30
C GLY A 243 -16.83 -19.46 -14.00
N PRO A 244 -17.94 -19.86 -13.38
CA PRO A 244 -18.45 -19.20 -12.17
C PRO A 244 -17.65 -19.53 -10.90
N GLU A 245 -16.66 -20.41 -10.97
CA GLU A 245 -15.90 -20.89 -9.82
C GLU A 245 -14.41 -20.77 -10.05
N ILE A 246 -13.69 -20.32 -9.02
CA ILE A 246 -12.23 -20.37 -8.93
C ILE A 246 -11.90 -21.17 -7.68
N ALA A 247 -11.15 -22.26 -7.83
CA ALA A 247 -10.63 -23.03 -6.73
C ALA A 247 -9.17 -22.63 -6.49
N PHE A 248 -8.85 -22.19 -5.28
CA PHE A 248 -7.46 -21.93 -4.89
C PHE A 248 -6.86 -23.20 -4.31
N ALA A 249 -5.63 -23.51 -4.70
CA ALA A 249 -4.87 -24.59 -4.07
C ALA A 249 -4.55 -24.24 -2.60
N PRO A 250 -4.36 -25.26 -1.74
CA PRO A 250 -3.77 -25.05 -0.43
C PRO A 250 -2.45 -24.28 -0.54
N HIS A 251 -2.17 -23.42 0.43
CA HIS A 251 -0.96 -22.59 0.46
C HIS A 251 -0.45 -22.44 1.90
N ASP A 252 0.82 -22.16 2.05
CA ASP A 252 1.49 -21.94 3.33
C ASP A 252 1.60 -20.45 3.71
N GLY A 253 1.08 -19.56 2.84
CA GLY A 253 1.11 -18.11 3.09
C GLY A 253 0.13 -17.69 4.19
N GLU A 254 0.49 -16.66 4.95
CA GLU A 254 -0.37 -16.06 5.98
C GLU A 254 -1.64 -15.45 5.38
N LEU A 255 -1.55 -14.80 4.20
CA LEU A 255 -2.64 -14.05 3.59
C LEU A 255 -2.97 -14.58 2.19
N VAL A 256 -4.26 -14.85 1.95
CA VAL A 256 -4.84 -14.84 0.60
C VAL A 256 -5.78 -13.65 0.51
N PHE A 257 -5.46 -12.72 -0.37
CA PHE A 257 -6.26 -11.53 -0.64
C PHE A 257 -6.83 -11.60 -2.07
N GLY A 258 -8.13 -11.43 -2.21
CA GLY A 258 -8.78 -11.35 -3.52
C GLY A 258 -9.54 -10.04 -3.65
N PHE A 259 -9.31 -9.31 -4.74
CA PHE A 259 -10.04 -8.10 -5.08
C PHE A 259 -10.78 -8.26 -6.40
N MET A 260 -12.07 -8.04 -6.39
CA MET A 260 -12.91 -8.16 -7.57
C MET A 260 -12.81 -6.90 -8.44
N LEU A 261 -12.22 -7.03 -9.63
CA LEU A 261 -12.06 -5.92 -10.56
C LEU A 261 -13.37 -5.59 -11.29
N SER A 262 -14.15 -6.62 -11.62
CA SER A 262 -15.47 -6.50 -12.27
C SER A 262 -16.33 -7.71 -11.96
N GLY A 263 -17.65 -7.58 -12.10
CA GLY A 263 -18.61 -8.65 -11.82
C GLY A 263 -18.89 -8.83 -10.33
N SER A 264 -19.31 -10.04 -9.95
CA SER A 264 -19.62 -10.41 -8.57
C SER A 264 -19.13 -11.83 -8.29
N ALA A 265 -18.74 -12.08 -7.04
CA ALA A 265 -18.36 -13.41 -6.57
C ALA A 265 -19.09 -13.74 -5.27
N ALA A 266 -19.38 -15.03 -5.07
CA ALA A 266 -19.85 -15.58 -3.82
C ALA A 266 -18.86 -16.64 -3.35
N ARG A 267 -18.54 -16.63 -2.05
CA ARG A 267 -17.76 -17.68 -1.45
C ARG A 267 -18.64 -18.91 -1.21
N LYS A 268 -18.23 -20.08 -1.68
CA LYS A 268 -18.76 -21.35 -1.17
C LYS A 268 -18.08 -21.67 0.17
N PRO A 269 -18.83 -22.10 1.20
CA PRO A 269 -18.21 -22.64 2.40
C PRO A 269 -17.26 -23.79 2.00
N ALA A 270 -16.06 -23.83 2.60
CA ALA A 270 -15.21 -24.99 2.44
C ALA A 270 -15.96 -26.22 2.98
N THR A 271 -16.11 -27.24 2.18
CA THR A 271 -16.51 -28.57 2.67
C THR A 271 -15.32 -29.09 3.47
N VAL A 272 -15.36 -28.92 4.80
CA VAL A 272 -14.40 -29.55 5.69
C VAL A 272 -14.73 -31.04 5.63
N SER A 273 -14.00 -31.81 4.83
CA SER A 273 -13.97 -33.27 5.02
C SER A 273 -13.37 -33.53 6.40
N PRO A 274 -14.05 -34.26 7.30
CA PRO A 274 -13.46 -34.58 8.57
C PRO A 274 -12.17 -35.37 8.28
N ILE A 275 -11.05 -34.88 8.79
CA ILE A 275 -9.81 -35.66 8.85
C ILE A 275 -10.14 -36.87 9.70
N ALA A 276 -10.15 -38.04 9.08
CA ALA A 276 -10.29 -39.28 9.81
C ALA A 276 -9.16 -39.33 10.85
N ALA A 277 -9.51 -39.26 12.12
CA ALA A 277 -8.58 -39.50 13.20
C ALA A 277 -8.10 -40.96 13.04
N SER A 278 -6.90 -41.12 12.50
CA SER A 278 -6.21 -42.41 12.57
C SER A 278 -5.80 -42.59 14.02
N SER A 279 -6.55 -43.44 14.70
CA SER A 279 -6.16 -44.02 16.01
C SER A 279 -4.85 -44.78 15.84
N LEU A 280 -3.81 -44.32 16.53
CA LEU A 280 -2.68 -45.14 16.93
C LEU A 280 -2.96 -45.68 18.32
#